data_ac83b66c5a12c40553757a03f0963177
#
_entry.id   ac83b66c5a12c40553757a03f0963177
#
_cell.length_a   1.000
_cell.length_b   1.000
_cell.length_c   1.000
_cell.angle_alpha   90.00
_cell.angle_beta   90.00
_cell.angle_gamma   90.00
#
_symmetry.space_group_name_H-M   'P 1'
#
loop_
_entity.id
_entity.type
_entity.pdbx_description
1 polymer ?
#
loop_
_entity_poly.entity_id
_entity_poly.type
_entity_poly.pdbx_seq_one_letter_code
_entity_poly.pdbx_strand_id
1 'polypeptide(L)'
;MNASAPSLARRCDAVAPFFVLELIKEAQQLERSGRSIVHLSVGEPDFTAPEPVVRAAQAAVESGRSRYTPALGITALREAISRFYRDRFGLSVEPDRVVITAGASGALVLLLSALLDPEDEVLLPDPCYPCNRHIASAVGARFRLITCGPAERFQLSAAAVEPAWSAHTRGVLIGSPSNPTGTTIQWDALAQLCDRVLARGGFVLVDEIYQGLTYDHAPATALSLDPRVAVINSFSKYFGMTGWRLGWIVAPPEWVAALERLSQNLYLCASAIAQHAALACFEADSLEVFEQRREQFRQRRNFLLPALRQLGFGVPVVPDGAFYVYADISTLTRADGDRFEGSSQFARRLLHEAGVCLVPGKDFGRFDAERYVRLSYATSMEKLQEAIRRIGAYLGR
;
A
#
# COMPACT_ATOMS: atom_id res chain seq x y z
N MET A 1 45.42 5.12 18.38
CA MET A 1 44.44 6.07 17.82
C MET A 1 43.27 5.23 17.29
N ASN A 2 42.17 5.20 18.00
CA ASN A 2 40.98 4.54 17.49
C ASN A 2 40.43 5.42 16.35
N ALA A 3 40.57 4.95 15.10
CA ALA A 3 39.90 5.58 13.98
C ALA A 3 38.39 5.53 14.23
N SER A 4 37.73 6.69 14.34
CA SER A 4 36.30 6.77 14.43
C SER A 4 35.68 6.16 13.16
N ALA A 5 34.65 5.36 13.33
CA ALA A 5 33.88 4.82 12.17
C ALA A 5 33.42 5.99 11.27
N PRO A 6 33.42 5.80 9.93
CA PRO A 6 32.95 6.84 9.02
C PRO A 6 31.49 7.22 9.33
N SER A 7 31.15 8.50 9.24
CA SER A 7 29.78 8.99 9.44
C SER A 7 28.87 8.49 8.31
N LEU A 8 27.66 8.08 8.67
CA LEU A 8 26.62 7.73 7.71
C LEU A 8 26.07 8.99 7.00
N ALA A 9 25.45 8.80 5.83
CA ALA A 9 24.78 9.88 5.13
C ALA A 9 23.58 10.41 5.96
N ARG A 10 23.41 11.74 6.04
CA ARG A 10 22.34 12.40 6.81
C ARG A 10 20.92 11.90 6.47
N ARG A 11 20.71 11.38 5.24
CA ARG A 11 19.45 10.80 4.84
C ARG A 11 19.04 9.56 5.66
N CYS A 12 20.01 8.86 6.26
CA CYS A 12 19.73 7.71 7.13
C CYS A 12 18.97 8.14 8.40
N ASP A 13 19.24 9.34 8.91
CA ASP A 13 18.58 9.89 10.09
C ASP A 13 17.16 10.40 9.77
N ALA A 14 16.90 10.71 8.49
CA ALA A 14 15.58 11.16 8.00
C ALA A 14 14.57 10.00 7.79
N VAL A 15 15.06 8.75 7.82
CA VAL A 15 14.22 7.55 7.63
C VAL A 15 13.93 6.91 8.98
N ALA A 16 12.72 7.14 9.49
CA ALA A 16 12.30 6.53 10.76
C ALA A 16 11.97 5.03 10.59
N PRO A 17 12.24 4.19 11.60
CA PRO A 17 11.76 2.82 11.60
C PRO A 17 10.23 2.78 11.65
N PHE A 18 9.63 1.71 11.13
CA PHE A 18 8.20 1.47 11.28
C PHE A 18 7.87 1.09 12.72
N PHE A 19 6.98 1.84 13.35
CA PHE A 19 6.52 1.53 14.70
C PHE A 19 5.80 0.17 14.77
N VAL A 20 5.06 -0.19 13.72
CA VAL A 20 4.41 -1.51 13.62
C VAL A 20 5.39 -2.66 13.72
N LEU A 21 6.63 -2.51 13.23
CA LEU A 21 7.64 -3.57 13.33
C LEU A 21 8.10 -3.79 14.77
N GLU A 22 8.11 -2.76 15.60
CA GLU A 22 8.39 -2.90 17.04
C GLU A 22 7.27 -3.69 17.74
N LEU A 23 6.01 -3.33 17.47
CA LEU A 23 4.86 -4.08 17.99
C LEU A 23 4.83 -5.54 17.51
N ILE A 24 5.20 -5.80 16.26
CA ILE A 24 5.30 -7.17 15.74
C ILE A 24 6.41 -7.95 16.47
N LYS A 25 7.56 -7.33 16.75
CA LYS A 25 8.63 -7.97 17.54
C LYS A 25 8.16 -8.27 18.97
N GLU A 26 7.47 -7.32 19.62
CA GLU A 26 6.86 -7.55 20.95
C GLU A 26 5.85 -8.71 20.90
N ALA A 27 4.98 -8.74 19.88
CA ALA A 27 4.01 -9.83 19.69
C ALA A 27 4.70 -11.19 19.52
N GLN A 28 5.75 -11.28 18.69
CA GLN A 28 6.54 -12.49 18.51
C GLN A 28 7.23 -12.96 19.79
N GLN A 29 7.68 -12.04 20.66
CA GLN A 29 8.25 -12.39 21.95
C GLN A 29 7.19 -12.99 22.89
N LEU A 30 5.98 -12.41 22.89
CA LEU A 30 4.85 -12.96 23.65
C LEU A 30 4.45 -14.35 23.15
N GLU A 31 4.42 -14.57 21.84
CA GLU A 31 4.14 -15.88 21.23
C GLU A 31 5.20 -16.92 21.63
N ARG A 32 6.49 -16.56 21.60
CA ARG A 32 7.58 -17.44 22.08
C ARG A 32 7.45 -17.81 23.56
N SER A 33 6.83 -16.95 24.37
CA SER A 33 6.51 -17.24 25.77
C SER A 33 5.23 -18.06 25.98
N GLY A 34 4.60 -18.52 24.88
CA GLY A 34 3.40 -19.36 24.91
C GLY A 34 2.08 -18.60 24.89
N ARG A 35 2.09 -17.27 24.68
CA ARG A 35 0.85 -16.49 24.56
C ARG A 35 0.25 -16.59 23.16
N SER A 36 -1.06 -16.75 23.11
CA SER A 36 -1.81 -16.69 21.84
C SER A 36 -2.06 -15.23 21.43
N ILE A 37 -1.52 -14.81 20.28
CA ILE A 37 -1.72 -13.47 19.73
C ILE A 37 -2.55 -13.54 18.44
N VAL A 38 -3.54 -12.66 18.31
CA VAL A 38 -4.28 -12.46 17.07
C VAL A 38 -3.74 -11.22 16.37
N HIS A 39 -3.20 -11.40 15.16
CA HIS A 39 -2.60 -10.33 14.37
C HIS A 39 -3.64 -9.66 13.47
N LEU A 40 -3.97 -8.40 13.76
CA LEU A 40 -4.70 -7.46 12.88
C LEU A 40 -3.76 -6.34 12.39
N SER A 41 -2.44 -6.52 12.52
CA SER A 41 -1.41 -5.55 12.12
C SER A 41 -0.84 -5.80 10.75
N VAL A 42 -1.03 -7.00 10.19
CA VAL A 42 -0.35 -7.47 8.99
C VAL A 42 -0.83 -6.72 7.73
N GLY A 43 0.11 -6.28 6.91
CA GLY A 43 -0.15 -5.56 5.66
C GLY A 43 -0.06 -6.44 4.41
N GLU A 44 -0.28 -7.74 4.54
CA GLU A 44 -0.25 -8.70 3.42
C GLU A 44 -1.47 -9.64 3.46
N PRO A 45 -1.92 -10.14 2.29
CA PRO A 45 -2.95 -11.16 2.24
C PRO A 45 -2.54 -12.42 3.01
N ASP A 46 -3.49 -13.10 3.61
CA ASP A 46 -3.31 -14.43 4.22
C ASP A 46 -3.35 -15.57 3.17
N PHE A 47 -3.41 -15.21 1.90
CA PHE A 47 -3.33 -16.09 0.74
C PHE A 47 -1.95 -15.98 0.08
N THR A 48 -1.41 -17.10 -0.37
CA THR A 48 -0.20 -17.16 -1.21
C THR A 48 -0.55 -17.23 -2.69
N ALA A 49 0.46 -17.21 -3.57
CA ALA A 49 0.26 -17.40 -5.00
C ALA A 49 -0.56 -18.67 -5.28
N PRO A 50 -1.53 -18.66 -6.22
CA PRO A 50 -2.30 -19.84 -6.57
C PRO A 50 -1.45 -20.88 -7.27
N GLU A 51 -1.94 -22.09 -7.30
CA GLU A 51 -1.20 -23.26 -7.78
C GLU A 51 -0.71 -23.13 -9.24
N PRO A 52 -1.45 -22.56 -10.21
CA PRO A 52 -0.92 -22.30 -11.55
C PRO A 52 0.35 -21.42 -11.56
N VAL A 53 0.39 -20.41 -10.71
CA VAL A 53 1.55 -19.51 -10.57
C VAL A 53 2.76 -20.25 -9.98
N VAL A 54 2.53 -21.13 -9.00
CA VAL A 54 3.59 -21.95 -8.40
C VAL A 54 4.16 -22.90 -9.43
N ARG A 55 3.31 -23.60 -10.21
CA ARG A 55 3.75 -24.48 -11.31
C ARG A 55 4.55 -23.74 -12.37
N ALA A 56 4.10 -22.54 -12.76
CA ALA A 56 4.82 -21.73 -13.74
C ALA A 56 6.22 -21.33 -13.22
N ALA A 57 6.37 -21.07 -11.92
CA ALA A 57 7.68 -20.82 -11.32
C ALA A 57 8.58 -22.06 -11.37
N GLN A 58 8.06 -23.22 -11.01
CA GLN A 58 8.81 -24.49 -11.08
C GLN A 58 9.29 -24.74 -12.50
N ALA A 59 8.41 -24.62 -13.50
CA ALA A 59 8.75 -24.77 -14.90
C ALA A 59 9.81 -23.75 -15.37
N ALA A 60 9.76 -22.51 -14.87
CA ALA A 60 10.76 -21.49 -15.17
C ALA A 60 12.14 -21.87 -14.62
N VAL A 61 12.21 -22.43 -13.41
CA VAL A 61 13.46 -22.93 -12.81
C VAL A 61 13.99 -24.12 -13.59
N GLU A 62 13.18 -25.14 -13.85
CA GLU A 62 13.54 -26.35 -14.56
C GLU A 62 14.02 -26.10 -15.99
N SER A 63 13.41 -25.13 -16.69
CA SER A 63 13.80 -24.72 -18.05
C SER A 63 14.97 -23.74 -18.09
N GLY A 64 15.60 -23.40 -16.96
CA GLY A 64 16.75 -22.49 -16.89
C GLY A 64 16.41 -21.02 -17.18
N ARG A 65 15.14 -20.60 -17.05
CA ARG A 65 14.69 -19.21 -17.24
C ARG A 65 15.03 -18.34 -16.04
N SER A 66 16.27 -18.39 -15.57
CA SER A 66 16.80 -17.68 -14.39
C SER A 66 17.89 -16.65 -14.74
N ARG A 67 18.11 -16.38 -16.04
CA ARG A 67 19.07 -15.38 -16.51
C ARG A 67 18.47 -13.98 -16.44
N TYR A 68 19.32 -12.95 -16.60
CA TYR A 68 18.84 -11.57 -16.70
C TYR A 68 17.81 -11.41 -17.82
N THR A 69 16.79 -10.63 -17.53
CA THR A 69 15.78 -10.19 -18.49
C THR A 69 16.09 -8.75 -18.95
N PRO A 70 15.40 -8.24 -19.98
CA PRO A 70 15.43 -6.81 -20.26
C PRO A 70 15.05 -5.99 -19.01
N ALA A 71 15.62 -4.80 -18.87
CA ALA A 71 15.40 -3.94 -17.70
C ALA A 71 13.93 -3.53 -17.53
N LEU A 72 13.21 -3.33 -18.63
CA LEU A 72 11.76 -3.07 -18.62
C LEU A 72 10.91 -4.31 -18.34
N GLY A 73 11.53 -5.50 -18.26
CA GLY A 73 10.85 -6.78 -18.09
C GLY A 73 10.65 -7.56 -19.39
N ILE A 74 10.24 -8.83 -19.27
CA ILE A 74 9.96 -9.67 -20.44
C ILE A 74 8.75 -9.17 -21.21
N THR A 75 8.85 -9.14 -22.53
CA THR A 75 7.80 -8.63 -23.45
C THR A 75 6.46 -9.32 -23.19
N ALA A 76 6.48 -10.65 -23.03
CA ALA A 76 5.26 -11.42 -22.78
C ALA A 76 4.49 -10.95 -21.52
N LEU A 77 5.20 -10.54 -20.44
CA LEU A 77 4.56 -10.04 -19.24
C LEU A 77 4.01 -8.61 -19.44
N ARG A 78 4.74 -7.76 -20.12
CA ARG A 78 4.28 -6.40 -20.46
C ARG A 78 3.00 -6.44 -21.31
N GLU A 79 2.97 -7.34 -22.31
CA GLU A 79 1.77 -7.60 -23.13
C GLU A 79 0.62 -8.21 -22.31
N ALA A 80 0.90 -9.13 -21.38
CA ALA A 80 -0.12 -9.71 -20.51
C ALA A 80 -0.76 -8.64 -19.60
N ILE A 81 0.05 -7.72 -19.06
CA ILE A 81 -0.44 -6.58 -18.27
C ILE A 81 -1.27 -5.63 -19.16
N SER A 82 -0.82 -5.34 -20.38
CA SER A 82 -1.61 -4.55 -21.36
C SER A 82 -2.99 -5.17 -21.61
N ARG A 83 -3.04 -6.49 -21.86
CA ARG A 83 -4.33 -7.20 -21.99
C ARG A 83 -5.18 -7.12 -20.73
N PHE A 84 -4.59 -7.26 -19.54
CA PHE A 84 -5.29 -7.13 -18.27
C PHE A 84 -5.97 -5.75 -18.11
N TYR A 85 -5.29 -4.64 -18.48
CA TYR A 85 -5.91 -3.31 -18.48
C TYR A 85 -7.09 -3.21 -19.45
N ARG A 86 -6.95 -3.75 -20.64
CA ARG A 86 -8.04 -3.78 -21.64
C ARG A 86 -9.24 -4.58 -21.12
N ASP A 87 -8.99 -5.79 -20.59
CA ASP A 87 -10.05 -6.72 -20.24
C ASP A 87 -10.76 -6.33 -18.93
N ARG A 88 -10.04 -5.70 -17.99
CA ARG A 88 -10.59 -5.31 -16.68
C ARG A 88 -11.15 -3.89 -16.66
N PHE A 89 -10.54 -2.96 -17.38
CA PHE A 89 -10.86 -1.53 -17.32
C PHE A 89 -11.34 -0.96 -18.65
N GLY A 90 -11.35 -1.74 -19.72
CA GLY A 90 -11.69 -1.26 -21.06
C GLY A 90 -10.66 -0.28 -21.66
N LEU A 91 -9.43 -0.26 -21.10
CA LEU A 91 -8.40 0.72 -21.47
C LEU A 91 -7.26 0.06 -22.24
N SER A 92 -6.97 0.58 -23.45
CA SER A 92 -5.76 0.21 -24.18
C SER A 92 -4.54 0.87 -23.58
N VAL A 93 -3.61 0.06 -23.08
CA VAL A 93 -2.30 0.47 -22.59
C VAL A 93 -1.25 -0.15 -23.50
N GLU A 94 -0.41 0.68 -24.13
CA GLU A 94 0.69 0.18 -24.97
C GLU A 94 1.70 -0.60 -24.09
N PRO A 95 2.11 -1.82 -24.48
CA PRO A 95 3.08 -2.60 -23.71
C PRO A 95 4.38 -1.84 -23.44
N ASP A 96 4.76 -0.92 -24.33
CA ASP A 96 5.97 -0.10 -24.19
C ASP A 96 5.90 0.93 -23.05
N ARG A 97 4.72 1.22 -22.54
CA ARG A 97 4.53 2.03 -21.33
C ARG A 97 4.68 1.24 -20.04
N VAL A 98 4.70 -0.09 -20.11
CA VAL A 98 4.76 -0.97 -18.93
C VAL A 98 6.22 -1.23 -18.55
N VAL A 99 6.59 -0.90 -17.31
CA VAL A 99 7.92 -1.11 -16.73
C VAL A 99 7.79 -2.08 -15.55
N ILE A 100 8.38 -3.25 -15.67
CA ILE A 100 8.38 -4.27 -14.60
C ILE A 100 9.41 -3.89 -13.53
N THR A 101 9.02 -3.99 -12.26
CA THR A 101 9.84 -3.53 -11.12
C THR A 101 9.94 -4.57 -10.02
N ALA A 102 10.90 -4.38 -9.10
CA ALA A 102 11.07 -5.21 -7.90
C ALA A 102 9.99 -4.87 -6.85
N GLY A 103 8.72 -5.15 -7.18
CA GLY A 103 7.54 -4.78 -6.43
C GLY A 103 7.22 -3.28 -6.53
N ALA A 104 6.10 -2.84 -5.92
CA ALA A 104 5.74 -1.43 -5.86
C ALA A 104 6.81 -0.57 -5.16
N SER A 105 7.56 -1.12 -4.21
CA SER A 105 8.67 -0.39 -3.57
C SER A 105 9.77 -0.04 -4.57
N GLY A 106 10.13 -0.97 -5.46
CA GLY A 106 11.06 -0.69 -6.55
C GLY A 106 10.51 0.34 -7.54
N ALA A 107 9.20 0.30 -7.82
CA ALA A 107 8.54 1.30 -8.65
C ALA A 107 8.59 2.70 -8.03
N LEU A 108 8.33 2.82 -6.72
CA LEU A 108 8.43 4.09 -6.00
C LEU A 108 9.83 4.66 -6.00
N VAL A 109 10.86 3.83 -5.71
CA VAL A 109 12.26 4.25 -5.76
C VAL A 109 12.61 4.74 -7.16
N LEU A 110 12.24 3.99 -8.20
CA LEU A 110 12.55 4.30 -9.59
C LEU A 110 11.90 5.61 -10.04
N LEU A 111 10.59 5.78 -9.77
CA LEU A 111 9.84 6.99 -10.15
C LEU A 111 10.33 8.22 -9.39
N LEU A 112 10.48 8.14 -8.06
CA LEU A 112 10.91 9.30 -7.28
C LEU A 112 12.37 9.69 -7.61
N SER A 113 13.24 8.72 -7.94
CA SER A 113 14.60 9.01 -8.44
C SER A 113 14.61 9.64 -9.82
N ALA A 114 13.59 9.38 -10.66
CA ALA A 114 13.49 9.95 -12.01
C ALA A 114 12.86 11.35 -12.03
N LEU A 115 11.99 11.66 -11.06
CA LEU A 115 11.12 12.83 -11.09
C LEU A 115 11.51 13.94 -10.09
N LEU A 116 12.39 13.64 -9.13
CA LEU A 116 12.75 14.57 -8.05
C LEU A 116 14.26 14.75 -7.98
N ASP A 117 14.70 15.99 -8.08
CA ASP A 117 16.03 16.41 -7.71
C ASP A 117 16.13 16.66 -6.19
N PRO A 118 17.35 16.75 -5.62
CA PRO A 118 17.51 17.21 -4.24
C PRO A 118 16.78 18.54 -4.01
N GLU A 119 16.09 18.63 -2.86
CA GLU A 119 15.29 19.80 -2.46
C GLU A 119 13.91 19.94 -3.18
N ASP A 120 13.65 19.17 -4.23
CA ASP A 120 12.30 19.08 -4.78
C ASP A 120 11.31 18.46 -3.78
N GLU A 121 10.06 18.82 -3.88
CA GLU A 121 9.00 18.43 -2.94
C GLU A 121 7.89 17.64 -3.64
N VAL A 122 7.50 16.50 -3.04
CA VAL A 122 6.28 15.77 -3.40
C VAL A 122 5.20 15.96 -2.32
N LEU A 123 3.96 16.20 -2.74
CA LEU A 123 2.82 16.30 -1.82
C LEU A 123 2.21 14.91 -1.61
N LEU A 124 1.96 14.57 -0.35
CA LEU A 124 1.39 13.31 0.10
C LEU A 124 0.16 13.56 0.97
N PRO A 125 -0.89 12.71 0.92
CA PRO A 125 -1.96 12.78 1.92
C PRO A 125 -1.44 12.43 3.32
N ASP A 126 -2.08 12.95 4.34
CA ASP A 126 -1.91 12.58 5.74
C ASP A 126 -3.27 12.16 6.30
N PRO A 127 -3.50 10.85 6.54
CA PRO A 127 -2.55 9.74 6.59
C PRO A 127 -2.21 9.13 5.22
N CYS A 128 -1.04 8.45 5.13
CA CYS A 128 -0.61 7.68 3.96
C CYS A 128 0.33 6.52 4.31
N TYR A 129 0.66 5.71 3.32
CA TYR A 129 1.64 4.64 3.48
C TYR A 129 3.03 5.22 3.82
N PRO A 130 3.66 4.78 4.93
CA PRO A 130 4.87 5.43 5.44
C PRO A 130 6.05 5.43 4.47
N CYS A 131 6.20 4.38 3.63
CA CYS A 131 7.30 4.31 2.67
C CYS A 131 7.31 5.49 1.69
N ASN A 132 6.15 6.07 1.36
CA ASN A 132 6.08 7.17 0.41
C ASN A 132 6.99 8.33 0.84
N ARG A 133 6.86 8.77 2.11
CA ARG A 133 7.69 9.84 2.66
C ARG A 133 9.15 9.43 2.86
N HIS A 134 9.36 8.17 3.28
CA HIS A 134 10.72 7.70 3.55
C HIS A 134 11.53 7.45 2.28
N ILE A 135 10.90 7.00 1.19
CA ILE A 135 11.57 6.86 -0.12
C ILE A 135 11.90 8.25 -0.68
N ALA A 136 10.98 9.23 -0.58
CA ALA A 136 11.28 10.62 -0.98
C ALA A 136 12.53 11.15 -0.25
N SER A 137 12.59 10.98 1.08
CA SER A 137 13.79 11.34 1.86
C SER A 137 15.04 10.55 1.45
N ALA A 138 14.90 9.25 1.16
CA ALA A 138 16.03 8.40 0.78
C ALA A 138 16.65 8.78 -0.56
N VAL A 139 15.85 9.28 -1.52
CA VAL A 139 16.35 9.81 -2.80
C VAL A 139 16.86 11.27 -2.69
N GLY A 140 16.77 11.89 -1.49
CA GLY A 140 17.26 13.25 -1.23
C GLY A 140 16.23 14.36 -1.45
N ALA A 141 14.99 14.00 -1.79
CA ALA A 141 13.89 14.93 -1.98
C ALA A 141 13.17 15.25 -0.66
N ARG A 142 12.34 16.28 -0.70
CA ARG A 142 11.43 16.67 0.39
C ARG A 142 10.05 16.07 0.16
N PHE A 143 9.29 15.96 1.22
CA PHE A 143 7.86 15.65 1.15
C PHE A 143 7.08 16.64 2.01
N ARG A 144 5.83 16.89 1.63
CA ARG A 144 4.88 17.63 2.45
C ARG A 144 3.63 16.79 2.65
N LEU A 145 3.27 16.57 3.91
CA LEU A 145 2.03 15.92 4.30
C LEU A 145 0.90 16.94 4.28
N ILE A 146 -0.18 16.62 3.57
CA ILE A 146 -1.40 17.43 3.46
C ILE A 146 -2.48 16.74 4.27
N THR A 147 -2.98 17.42 5.27
CA THR A 147 -4.07 16.92 6.13
C THR A 147 -5.28 16.52 5.31
N CYS A 148 -5.72 15.28 5.47
CA CYS A 148 -6.90 14.72 4.83
C CYS A 148 -7.80 14.08 5.90
N GLY A 149 -8.93 14.72 6.18
CA GLY A 149 -9.86 14.26 7.21
C GLY A 149 -10.90 13.26 6.69
N PRO A 150 -11.82 12.84 7.56
CA PRO A 150 -12.93 11.96 7.17
C PRO A 150 -13.86 12.56 6.11
N ALA A 151 -14.01 13.89 6.09
CA ALA A 151 -14.86 14.60 5.11
C ALA A 151 -14.37 14.37 3.67
N GLU A 152 -13.06 14.31 3.48
CA GLU A 152 -12.39 14.01 2.20
C GLU A 152 -12.08 12.51 2.06
N ARG A 153 -12.70 11.64 2.90
CA ARG A 153 -12.43 10.20 2.93
C ARG A 153 -10.95 9.86 3.16
N PHE A 154 -10.21 10.72 3.86
CA PHE A 154 -8.76 10.65 4.05
C PHE A 154 -7.96 10.67 2.72
N GLN A 155 -8.52 11.29 1.69
CA GLN A 155 -7.92 11.37 0.36
C GLN A 155 -7.55 12.81 0.01
N LEU A 156 -6.49 12.98 -0.80
CA LEU A 156 -6.01 14.28 -1.23
C LEU A 156 -6.99 14.91 -2.23
N SER A 157 -7.34 16.17 -2.03
CA SER A 157 -8.21 16.93 -2.93
C SER A 157 -7.44 18.04 -3.66
N ALA A 158 -7.97 18.46 -4.81
CA ALA A 158 -7.44 19.59 -5.56
C ALA A 158 -7.43 20.88 -4.71
N ALA A 159 -8.46 21.10 -3.88
CA ALA A 159 -8.56 22.24 -3.00
C ALA A 159 -7.48 22.26 -1.90
N ALA A 160 -7.08 21.08 -1.40
CA ALA A 160 -6.03 20.97 -0.40
C ALA A 160 -4.61 21.12 -1.00
N VAL A 161 -4.42 20.74 -2.26
CA VAL A 161 -3.15 20.89 -2.98
C VAL A 161 -2.88 22.36 -3.34
N GLU A 162 -3.90 23.14 -3.67
CA GLU A 162 -3.76 24.53 -4.14
C GLU A 162 -2.91 25.40 -3.21
N PRO A 163 -3.21 25.55 -1.91
CA PRO A 163 -2.43 26.38 -1.00
C PRO A 163 -1.09 25.76 -0.59
N ALA A 164 -0.92 24.45 -0.80
CA ALA A 164 0.31 23.73 -0.45
C ALA A 164 1.36 23.78 -1.56
N TRP A 165 0.98 24.16 -2.78
CA TRP A 165 1.88 24.20 -3.93
C TRP A 165 2.91 25.31 -3.81
N SER A 166 4.19 24.97 -3.90
CA SER A 166 5.32 25.92 -3.82
C SER A 166 6.18 25.84 -5.07
N ALA A 167 7.23 26.68 -5.16
CA ALA A 167 8.22 26.62 -6.24
C ALA A 167 9.03 25.29 -6.24
N HIS A 168 9.08 24.61 -5.11
CA HIS A 168 9.78 23.30 -4.97
C HIS A 168 8.86 22.12 -5.28
N THR A 169 7.55 22.29 -5.30
CA THR A 169 6.60 21.21 -5.52
C THR A 169 6.67 20.73 -6.97
N ARG A 170 6.84 19.42 -7.15
CA ARG A 170 6.91 18.75 -8.47
C ARG A 170 5.71 17.90 -8.78
N GLY A 171 4.94 17.48 -7.80
CA GLY A 171 3.78 16.64 -8.04
C GLY A 171 3.18 16.05 -6.77
N VAL A 172 2.31 15.08 -6.99
CA VAL A 172 1.58 14.35 -5.94
C VAL A 172 1.80 12.85 -6.06
N LEU A 173 1.82 12.16 -4.92
CA LEU A 173 1.77 10.70 -4.84
C LEU A 173 0.64 10.30 -3.90
N ILE A 174 -0.35 9.58 -4.43
CA ILE A 174 -1.54 9.15 -3.70
C ILE A 174 -1.73 7.64 -3.83
N GLY A 175 -2.39 7.01 -2.86
CA GLY A 175 -2.81 5.61 -2.92
C GLY A 175 -4.33 5.51 -3.05
N SER A 176 -4.82 4.75 -4.04
CA SER A 176 -6.25 4.51 -4.23
C SER A 176 -6.49 3.08 -4.75
N PRO A 177 -7.03 2.19 -3.91
CA PRO A 177 -7.36 2.30 -2.48
C PRO A 177 -6.14 2.56 -1.58
N SER A 178 -6.34 3.31 -0.49
CA SER A 178 -5.26 3.77 0.39
C SER A 178 -4.96 2.79 1.53
N ASN A 179 -3.70 2.73 1.90
CA ASN A 179 -3.24 2.26 3.20
C ASN A 179 -2.86 3.52 4.04
N PRO A 180 -3.50 3.78 5.20
CA PRO A 180 -4.15 2.82 6.10
C PRO A 180 -5.67 2.71 6.00
N THR A 181 -6.33 3.53 5.21
CA THR A 181 -7.75 3.84 5.36
C THR A 181 -8.69 2.85 4.64
N GLY A 182 -8.18 2.12 3.65
CA GLY A 182 -8.98 1.26 2.80
C GLY A 182 -9.94 2.02 1.87
N THR A 183 -9.79 3.35 1.77
CA THR A 183 -10.69 4.21 0.99
C THR A 183 -10.15 4.46 -0.41
N THR A 184 -11.05 4.47 -1.40
CA THR A 184 -10.75 5.00 -2.74
C THR A 184 -10.97 6.51 -2.77
N ILE A 185 -10.22 7.21 -3.64
CA ILE A 185 -10.56 8.58 -4.02
C ILE A 185 -11.77 8.56 -4.95
N GLN A 186 -12.72 9.46 -4.73
CA GLN A 186 -13.88 9.58 -5.60
C GLN A 186 -13.45 10.03 -7.00
N TRP A 187 -14.08 9.45 -8.04
CA TRP A 187 -13.62 9.62 -9.42
C TRP A 187 -13.50 11.08 -9.85
N ASP A 188 -14.54 11.89 -9.60
CA ASP A 188 -14.55 13.30 -9.95
C ASP A 188 -13.48 14.09 -9.15
N ALA A 189 -13.24 13.72 -7.89
CA ALA A 189 -12.19 14.33 -7.08
C ALA A 189 -10.78 13.98 -7.59
N LEU A 190 -10.59 12.75 -8.05
CA LEU A 190 -9.34 12.33 -8.69
C LEU A 190 -9.11 13.06 -10.01
N ALA A 191 -10.14 13.19 -10.86
CA ALA A 191 -10.05 13.94 -12.11
C ALA A 191 -9.67 15.40 -11.86
N GLN A 192 -10.36 16.08 -10.93
CA GLN A 192 -10.04 17.47 -10.56
C GLN A 192 -8.61 17.61 -10.00
N LEU A 193 -8.15 16.65 -9.21
CA LEU A 193 -6.79 16.63 -8.68
C LEU A 193 -5.76 16.49 -9.83
N CYS A 194 -5.97 15.54 -10.73
CA CYS A 194 -5.13 15.34 -11.92
C CYS A 194 -5.06 16.62 -12.75
N ASP A 195 -6.20 17.19 -13.13
CA ASP A 195 -6.26 18.41 -13.93
C ASP A 195 -5.49 19.56 -13.29
N ARG A 196 -5.68 19.75 -11.97
CA ARG A 196 -5.02 20.83 -11.22
C ARG A 196 -3.51 20.67 -11.17
N VAL A 197 -3.03 19.46 -10.91
CA VAL A 197 -1.59 19.17 -10.80
C VAL A 197 -0.92 19.25 -12.18
N LEU A 198 -1.53 18.63 -13.19
CA LEU A 198 -1.00 18.59 -14.56
C LEU A 198 -0.98 19.98 -15.20
N ALA A 199 -1.96 20.84 -14.92
CA ALA A 199 -1.98 22.23 -15.40
C ALA A 199 -0.83 23.07 -14.83
N ARG A 200 -0.22 22.67 -13.72
CA ARG A 200 0.97 23.29 -13.12
C ARG A 200 2.29 22.68 -13.62
N GLY A 201 2.22 21.74 -14.57
CA GLY A 201 3.38 20.98 -15.03
C GLY A 201 3.89 19.96 -14.02
N GLY A 202 3.07 19.64 -13.00
CA GLY A 202 3.42 18.64 -11.99
C GLY A 202 3.11 17.22 -12.43
N PHE A 203 3.73 16.24 -11.79
CA PHE A 203 3.44 14.83 -12.00
C PHE A 203 2.31 14.34 -11.06
N VAL A 204 1.56 13.34 -11.53
CA VAL A 204 0.58 12.60 -10.73
C VAL A 204 0.99 11.12 -10.71
N LEU A 205 1.32 10.61 -9.53
CA LEU A 205 1.57 9.19 -9.28
C LEU A 205 0.42 8.61 -8.46
N VAL A 206 -0.22 7.56 -8.99
CA VAL A 206 -1.30 6.86 -8.29
C VAL A 206 -0.84 5.44 -7.98
N ASP A 207 -0.70 5.13 -6.70
CA ASP A 207 -0.43 3.77 -6.24
C ASP A 207 -1.74 2.98 -6.19
N GLU A 208 -1.93 2.12 -7.19
CA GLU A 208 -3.10 1.26 -7.38
C GLU A 208 -2.85 -0.18 -6.91
N ILE A 209 -1.90 -0.40 -6.01
CA ILE A 209 -1.53 -1.74 -5.52
C ILE A 209 -2.72 -2.54 -4.98
N TYR A 210 -3.78 -1.87 -4.52
CA TYR A 210 -5.02 -2.48 -4.03
C TYR A 210 -6.18 -2.44 -5.03
N GLN A 211 -5.97 -2.00 -6.25
CA GLN A 211 -7.07 -1.80 -7.22
C GLN A 211 -7.81 -3.09 -7.59
N GLY A 212 -7.16 -4.25 -7.52
CA GLY A 212 -7.81 -5.56 -7.63
C GLY A 212 -8.72 -5.90 -6.44
N LEU A 213 -8.53 -5.22 -5.29
CA LEU A 213 -9.27 -5.43 -4.04
C LEU A 213 -10.19 -4.24 -3.76
N THR A 214 -11.07 -3.93 -4.70
CA THR A 214 -12.14 -2.93 -4.54
C THR A 214 -13.49 -3.62 -4.37
N TYR A 215 -14.40 -2.96 -3.63
CA TYR A 215 -15.70 -3.49 -3.26
C TYR A 215 -16.81 -2.50 -3.60
N ASP A 216 -17.99 -3.02 -3.94
CA ASP A 216 -19.23 -2.26 -4.07
C ASP A 216 -19.25 -1.21 -5.20
N HIS A 217 -18.24 -1.16 -6.07
CA HIS A 217 -18.18 -0.31 -7.25
C HIS A 217 -17.36 -0.97 -8.37
N ALA A 218 -17.55 -0.51 -9.59
CA ALA A 218 -16.79 -0.99 -10.74
C ALA A 218 -15.29 -0.66 -10.59
N PRO A 219 -14.39 -1.54 -11.06
CA PRO A 219 -12.97 -1.23 -11.08
C PRO A 219 -12.69 -0.06 -12.02
N ALA A 220 -11.81 0.85 -11.58
CA ALA A 220 -11.38 2.00 -12.36
C ALA A 220 -9.86 2.21 -12.20
N THR A 221 -9.21 2.80 -13.18
CA THR A 221 -7.79 3.14 -13.12
C THR A 221 -7.56 4.59 -13.49
N ALA A 222 -6.69 5.28 -12.77
CA ALA A 222 -6.34 6.67 -13.02
C ALA A 222 -5.74 6.91 -14.43
N LEU A 223 -5.23 5.86 -15.07
CA LEU A 223 -4.72 5.92 -16.44
C LEU A 223 -5.78 6.37 -17.48
N SER A 224 -7.07 6.18 -17.18
CA SER A 224 -8.14 6.61 -18.08
C SER A 224 -8.46 8.10 -18.00
N LEU A 225 -7.88 8.83 -17.04
CA LEU A 225 -8.10 10.28 -16.88
C LEU A 225 -7.22 11.11 -17.82
N ASP A 226 -5.92 10.80 -17.85
CA ASP A 226 -4.95 11.54 -18.68
C ASP A 226 -3.73 10.65 -18.95
N PRO A 227 -3.18 10.64 -20.20
CA PRO A 227 -2.02 9.83 -20.56
C PRO A 227 -0.73 10.20 -19.80
N ARG A 228 -0.67 11.39 -19.19
CA ARG A 228 0.45 11.88 -18.37
C ARG A 228 0.42 11.38 -16.92
N VAL A 229 -0.67 10.74 -16.47
CA VAL A 229 -0.74 10.09 -15.17
C VAL A 229 0.08 8.81 -15.21
N ALA A 230 0.88 8.57 -14.16
CA ALA A 230 1.56 7.29 -13.97
C ALA A 230 0.89 6.49 -12.86
N VAL A 231 0.76 5.19 -13.09
CA VAL A 231 0.19 4.24 -12.13
C VAL A 231 1.26 3.27 -11.68
N ILE A 232 1.29 3.01 -10.38
CA ILE A 232 2.08 1.96 -9.75
C ILE A 232 1.14 0.82 -9.38
N ASN A 233 1.51 -0.42 -9.71
CA ASN A 233 0.76 -1.59 -9.27
C ASN A 233 1.71 -2.73 -8.90
N SER A 234 1.19 -3.83 -8.37
CA SER A 234 2.02 -4.92 -7.85
C SER A 234 1.28 -6.26 -7.87
N PHE A 235 2.07 -7.32 -7.98
CA PHE A 235 1.59 -8.68 -7.78
C PHE A 235 1.42 -9.05 -6.29
N SER A 236 1.78 -8.15 -5.37
CA SER A 236 1.81 -8.46 -3.92
C SER A 236 0.45 -8.65 -3.27
N LYS A 237 -0.62 -7.96 -3.76
CA LYS A 237 -1.89 -7.91 -3.01
C LYS A 237 -2.98 -8.76 -3.66
N TYR A 238 -3.59 -8.27 -4.73
CA TYR A 238 -4.64 -9.00 -5.44
C TYR A 238 -4.16 -10.37 -5.94
N PHE A 239 -2.94 -10.44 -6.46
CA PHE A 239 -2.36 -11.66 -7.03
C PHE A 239 -1.69 -12.59 -5.99
N GLY A 240 -1.61 -12.21 -4.72
CA GLY A 240 -1.08 -13.05 -3.64
C GLY A 240 0.42 -13.39 -3.74
N MET A 241 1.20 -12.61 -4.48
CA MET A 241 2.63 -12.83 -4.70
C MET A 241 3.50 -11.88 -3.84
N THR A 242 3.21 -11.71 -2.55
CA THR A 242 3.87 -10.71 -1.69
C THR A 242 5.39 -10.87 -1.65
N GLY A 243 5.88 -12.06 -1.32
CA GLY A 243 7.31 -12.36 -1.18
C GLY A 243 8.08 -12.48 -2.50
N TRP A 244 7.40 -12.50 -3.65
CA TRP A 244 8.01 -12.62 -4.98
C TRP A 244 8.67 -11.34 -5.46
N ARG A 245 8.35 -10.20 -4.84
CA ARG A 245 8.91 -8.88 -5.11
C ARG A 245 8.75 -8.48 -6.58
N LEU A 246 7.52 -8.52 -7.10
CA LEU A 246 7.20 -8.15 -8.47
C LEU A 246 6.09 -7.11 -8.52
N GLY A 247 6.22 -6.12 -9.39
CA GLY A 247 5.25 -5.05 -9.64
C GLY A 247 5.49 -4.42 -11.00
N TRP A 248 4.75 -3.37 -11.30
CA TRP A 248 4.93 -2.62 -12.53
C TRP A 248 4.52 -1.15 -12.39
N ILE A 249 5.02 -0.36 -13.30
CA ILE A 249 4.60 1.01 -13.56
C ILE A 249 3.93 1.02 -14.94
N VAL A 250 2.85 1.77 -15.08
CA VAL A 250 2.42 2.26 -16.39
C VAL A 250 2.77 3.74 -16.42
N ALA A 251 3.76 4.09 -17.24
CA ALA A 251 4.34 5.42 -17.29
C ALA A 251 3.87 6.21 -18.54
N PRO A 252 3.93 7.55 -18.49
CA PRO A 252 3.94 8.36 -19.72
C PRO A 252 5.07 7.91 -20.65
N PRO A 253 4.86 7.87 -21.98
CA PRO A 253 5.84 7.35 -22.93
C PRO A 253 7.21 8.03 -22.83
N GLU A 254 7.24 9.34 -22.58
CA GLU A 254 8.45 10.16 -22.47
C GLU A 254 9.34 9.82 -21.26
N TRP A 255 8.79 9.15 -20.24
CA TRP A 255 9.55 8.76 -19.05
C TRP A 255 10.25 7.40 -19.22
N VAL A 256 9.74 6.54 -20.11
CA VAL A 256 10.15 5.12 -20.19
C VAL A 256 11.66 4.98 -20.41
N ALA A 257 12.25 5.74 -21.33
CA ALA A 257 13.69 5.67 -21.59
C ALA A 257 14.57 6.08 -20.39
N ALA A 258 14.11 7.03 -19.57
CA ALA A 258 14.80 7.42 -18.35
C ALA A 258 14.64 6.34 -17.26
N LEU A 259 13.44 5.79 -17.10
CA LEU A 259 13.16 4.70 -16.16
C LEU A 259 13.98 3.45 -16.52
N GLU A 260 14.13 3.12 -17.80
CA GLU A 260 14.95 2.01 -18.26
C GLU A 260 16.41 2.18 -17.86
N ARG A 261 17.01 3.36 -18.14
CA ARG A 261 18.41 3.65 -17.77
C ARG A 261 18.63 3.57 -16.26
N LEU A 262 17.70 4.09 -15.45
CA LEU A 262 17.79 4.01 -13.99
C LEU A 262 17.63 2.55 -13.51
N SER A 263 16.68 1.80 -14.05
CA SER A 263 16.48 0.40 -13.72
C SER A 263 17.74 -0.44 -13.98
N GLN A 264 18.36 -0.27 -15.16
CA GLN A 264 19.61 -0.93 -15.53
C GLN A 264 20.73 -0.71 -14.51
N ASN A 265 20.80 0.48 -13.91
CA ASN A 265 21.88 0.87 -13.02
C ASN A 265 21.57 0.63 -11.52
N LEU A 266 20.29 0.62 -11.13
CA LEU A 266 19.89 0.41 -9.74
C LEU A 266 19.78 -1.07 -9.37
N TYR A 267 19.28 -1.93 -10.28
CA TYR A 267 19.05 -3.35 -9.97
C TYR A 267 19.04 -4.28 -11.20
N LEU A 268 19.43 -3.81 -12.39
CA LEU A 268 19.46 -4.51 -13.68
C LEU A 268 18.06 -4.88 -14.20
N CYS A 269 17.37 -5.78 -13.52
CA CYS A 269 16.01 -6.22 -13.86
C CYS A 269 15.30 -6.78 -12.63
N ALA A 270 13.98 -6.90 -12.70
CA ALA A 270 13.22 -7.64 -11.69
C ALA A 270 13.48 -9.16 -11.80
N SER A 271 13.12 -9.93 -10.77
CA SER A 271 13.32 -11.39 -10.73
C SER A 271 12.77 -12.08 -11.98
N ALA A 272 13.61 -12.75 -12.76
CA ALA A 272 13.24 -13.48 -13.96
C ALA A 272 12.21 -14.57 -13.66
N ILE A 273 12.43 -15.37 -12.61
CA ILE A 273 11.52 -16.45 -12.19
C ILE A 273 10.15 -15.86 -11.83
N ALA A 274 10.10 -14.76 -11.07
CA ALA A 274 8.86 -14.10 -10.70
C ALA A 274 8.09 -13.57 -11.93
N GLN A 275 8.80 -13.04 -12.94
CA GLN A 275 8.20 -12.55 -14.18
C GLN A 275 7.57 -13.69 -14.98
N HIS A 276 8.25 -14.82 -15.11
CA HIS A 276 7.72 -16.00 -15.82
C HIS A 276 6.52 -16.60 -15.07
N ALA A 277 6.59 -16.68 -13.74
CA ALA A 277 5.49 -17.16 -12.92
C ALA A 277 4.25 -16.27 -13.01
N ALA A 278 4.45 -14.95 -13.06
CA ALA A 278 3.36 -13.95 -13.11
C ALA A 278 2.52 -14.01 -14.39
N LEU A 279 3.00 -14.62 -15.46
CA LEU A 279 2.19 -14.86 -16.67
C LEU A 279 0.95 -15.69 -16.34
N ALA A 280 1.08 -16.68 -15.46
CA ALA A 280 -0.04 -17.50 -15.02
C ALA A 280 -1.08 -16.73 -14.16
N CYS A 281 -0.76 -15.55 -13.64
CA CYS A 281 -1.74 -14.72 -12.94
C CYS A 281 -2.88 -14.24 -13.83
N PHE A 282 -2.67 -14.18 -15.13
CA PHE A 282 -3.65 -13.69 -16.10
C PHE A 282 -4.43 -14.82 -16.81
N GLU A 283 -4.20 -16.06 -16.41
CA GLU A 283 -4.99 -17.21 -16.85
C GLU A 283 -6.34 -17.26 -16.14
N ALA A 284 -7.36 -17.80 -16.79
CA ALA A 284 -8.74 -17.81 -16.30
C ALA A 284 -8.86 -18.44 -14.89
N ASP A 285 -8.21 -19.59 -14.68
CA ASP A 285 -8.25 -20.31 -13.40
C ASP A 285 -7.66 -19.47 -12.25
N SER A 286 -6.58 -18.74 -12.52
CA SER A 286 -5.95 -17.85 -11.53
C SER A 286 -6.85 -16.65 -11.22
N LEU A 287 -7.45 -16.04 -12.25
CA LEU A 287 -8.36 -14.90 -12.09
C LEU A 287 -9.59 -15.29 -11.26
N GLU A 288 -10.15 -16.48 -11.48
CA GLU A 288 -11.25 -17.00 -10.66
C GLU A 288 -10.86 -17.11 -9.18
N VAL A 289 -9.69 -17.66 -8.89
CA VAL A 289 -9.17 -17.76 -7.51
C VAL A 289 -9.02 -16.37 -6.88
N PHE A 290 -8.52 -15.37 -7.61
CA PHE A 290 -8.36 -14.02 -7.07
C PHE A 290 -9.70 -13.34 -6.79
N GLU A 291 -10.71 -13.53 -7.65
CA GLU A 291 -12.05 -12.99 -7.42
C GLU A 291 -12.75 -13.66 -6.22
N GLN A 292 -12.59 -14.97 -6.03
CA GLN A 292 -13.06 -15.67 -4.83
C GLN A 292 -12.41 -15.12 -3.55
N ARG A 293 -11.10 -14.83 -3.59
CA ARG A 293 -10.37 -14.23 -2.46
C ARG A 293 -10.81 -12.79 -2.19
N ARG A 294 -11.04 -12.00 -3.24
CA ARG A 294 -11.61 -10.65 -3.11
C ARG A 294 -12.96 -10.68 -2.42
N GLU A 295 -13.81 -11.65 -2.79
CA GLU A 295 -15.10 -11.83 -2.14
C GLU A 295 -14.96 -12.21 -0.66
N GLN A 296 -14.00 -13.07 -0.30
CA GLN A 296 -13.71 -13.39 1.11
C GLN A 296 -13.29 -12.13 1.89
N PHE A 297 -12.45 -11.25 1.32
CA PHE A 297 -12.12 -9.98 1.95
C PHE A 297 -13.34 -9.08 2.13
N ARG A 298 -14.24 -9.02 1.16
CA ARG A 298 -15.50 -8.28 1.28
C ARG A 298 -16.37 -8.81 2.43
N GLN A 299 -16.49 -10.13 2.57
CA GLN A 299 -17.23 -10.76 3.67
C GLN A 299 -16.59 -10.45 5.04
N ARG A 300 -15.26 -10.53 5.15
CA ARG A 300 -14.51 -10.18 6.37
C ARG A 300 -14.71 -8.71 6.76
N ARG A 301 -14.65 -7.80 5.80
CA ARG A 301 -14.99 -6.39 6.01
C ARG A 301 -16.41 -6.22 6.55
N ASN A 302 -17.37 -6.87 5.90
CA ASN A 302 -18.79 -6.76 6.25
C ASN A 302 -19.09 -7.34 7.64
N PHE A 303 -18.33 -8.32 8.10
CA PHE A 303 -18.36 -8.80 9.48
C PHE A 303 -17.72 -7.79 10.45
N LEU A 304 -16.53 -7.30 10.12
CA LEU A 304 -15.71 -6.50 11.05
C LEU A 304 -16.33 -5.14 11.34
N LEU A 305 -16.90 -4.46 10.35
CA LEU A 305 -17.40 -3.09 10.50
C LEU A 305 -18.52 -2.95 11.54
N PRO A 306 -19.62 -3.73 11.51
CA PRO A 306 -20.66 -3.65 12.54
C PRO A 306 -20.12 -4.09 13.91
N ALA A 307 -19.24 -5.09 13.98
CA ALA A 307 -18.66 -5.55 15.22
C ALA A 307 -17.80 -4.46 15.91
N LEU A 308 -16.98 -3.73 15.17
CA LEU A 308 -16.22 -2.60 15.70
C LEU A 308 -17.14 -1.49 16.23
N ARG A 309 -18.21 -1.15 15.49
CA ARG A 309 -19.17 -0.13 15.94
C ARG A 309 -19.89 -0.55 17.23
N GLN A 310 -20.27 -1.82 17.36
CA GLN A 310 -20.84 -2.36 18.62
C GLN A 310 -19.85 -2.25 19.79
N LEU A 311 -18.56 -2.41 19.54
CA LEU A 311 -17.50 -2.20 20.53
C LEU A 311 -17.17 -0.70 20.76
N GLY A 312 -17.90 0.23 20.13
CA GLY A 312 -17.76 1.67 20.30
C GLY A 312 -16.62 2.33 19.50
N PHE A 313 -15.99 1.61 18.58
CA PHE A 313 -15.07 2.25 17.66
C PHE A 313 -15.82 3.16 16.69
N GLY A 314 -15.28 4.35 16.45
CA GLY A 314 -15.73 5.18 15.34
C GLY A 314 -15.20 4.61 14.01
N VAL A 315 -16.08 4.46 13.03
CA VAL A 315 -15.70 4.18 11.65
C VAL A 315 -16.22 5.32 10.79
N PRO A 316 -15.47 6.44 10.74
CA PRO A 316 -15.97 7.66 10.11
C PRO A 316 -16.11 7.52 8.59
N VAL A 317 -15.29 6.66 7.97
CA VAL A 317 -15.39 6.34 6.55
C VAL A 317 -15.38 4.83 6.39
N VAL A 318 -16.37 4.31 5.67
CA VAL A 318 -16.41 2.88 5.32
C VAL A 318 -15.37 2.62 4.23
N PRO A 319 -14.43 1.66 4.46
CA PRO A 319 -13.48 1.28 3.43
C PRO A 319 -14.17 0.57 2.27
N ASP A 320 -13.83 0.96 1.06
CA ASP A 320 -14.34 0.41 -0.20
C ASP A 320 -13.26 -0.31 -1.02
N GLY A 321 -12.07 -0.49 -0.42
CA GLY A 321 -10.98 -1.26 -1.02
C GLY A 321 -9.94 -1.73 0.01
N ALA A 322 -8.87 -2.33 -0.48
CA ALA A 322 -7.79 -2.94 0.31
C ALA A 322 -8.34 -3.98 1.32
N PHE A 323 -7.71 -4.11 2.47
CA PHE A 323 -8.14 -4.98 3.57
C PHE A 323 -7.88 -4.34 4.94
N TYR A 324 -8.17 -3.02 5.05
CA TYR A 324 -7.95 -2.22 6.26
C TYR A 324 -9.21 -1.50 6.70
N VAL A 325 -9.32 -1.29 8.01
CA VAL A 325 -10.21 -0.32 8.64
C VAL A 325 -9.35 0.67 9.42
N TYR A 326 -9.56 1.96 9.21
CA TYR A 326 -8.94 3.04 9.99
C TYR A 326 -9.97 3.55 10.97
N ALA A 327 -9.88 3.07 12.20
CA ALA A 327 -10.91 3.23 13.23
C ALA A 327 -10.51 4.28 14.26
N ASP A 328 -11.47 5.13 14.64
CA ASP A 328 -11.36 6.15 15.68
C ASP A 328 -11.58 5.50 17.05
N ILE A 329 -10.65 5.74 17.97
CA ILE A 329 -10.69 5.23 19.35
C ILE A 329 -10.98 6.32 20.39
N SER A 330 -11.20 7.57 19.97
CA SER A 330 -11.33 8.72 20.87
C SER A 330 -12.48 8.64 21.88
N THR A 331 -13.48 7.81 21.57
CA THR A 331 -14.66 7.56 22.43
C THR A 331 -14.54 6.28 23.25
N LEU A 332 -13.48 5.49 23.06
CA LEU A 332 -13.30 4.24 23.79
C LEU A 332 -12.87 4.53 25.24
N THR A 333 -13.43 3.71 26.13
CA THR A 333 -13.05 3.65 27.54
C THR A 333 -12.67 2.23 27.91
N ARG A 334 -11.84 2.08 28.90
CA ARG A 334 -11.53 0.82 29.54
C ARG A 334 -12.74 0.30 30.35
N ALA A 335 -12.68 -0.94 30.80
CA ALA A 335 -13.69 -1.52 31.69
C ALA A 335 -13.84 -0.78 33.04
N ASP A 336 -12.77 -0.13 33.51
CA ASP A 336 -12.76 0.73 34.71
C ASP A 336 -13.27 2.17 34.46
N GLY A 337 -13.62 2.51 33.20
CA GLY A 337 -14.15 3.82 32.80
C GLY A 337 -13.08 4.82 32.35
N ASP A 338 -11.80 4.54 32.50
CA ASP A 338 -10.73 5.43 32.08
C ASP A 338 -10.60 5.48 30.55
N ARG A 339 -10.23 6.65 30.04
CA ARG A 339 -9.92 6.85 28.62
C ARG A 339 -8.49 6.42 28.30
N PHE A 340 -8.26 6.07 27.05
CA PHE A 340 -6.91 5.86 26.52
C PHE A 340 -6.26 7.22 26.22
N GLU A 341 -4.95 7.34 26.51
CA GLU A 341 -4.16 8.54 26.18
C GLU A 341 -3.98 8.74 24.68
N GLY A 342 -4.07 7.65 23.90
CA GLY A 342 -3.96 7.65 22.45
C GLY A 342 -3.81 6.26 21.85
N SER A 343 -3.72 6.22 20.54
CA SER A 343 -3.65 4.98 19.77
C SER A 343 -2.40 4.15 20.05
N SER A 344 -1.28 4.80 20.39
CA SER A 344 -0.03 4.13 20.73
C SER A 344 -0.15 3.36 22.05
N GLN A 345 -0.73 3.98 23.08
CA GLN A 345 -0.98 3.33 24.36
C GLN A 345 -2.03 2.22 24.19
N PHE A 346 -3.13 2.51 23.49
CA PHE A 346 -4.18 1.53 23.23
C PHE A 346 -3.63 0.29 22.55
N ALA A 347 -2.87 0.44 21.46
CA ALA A 347 -2.32 -0.68 20.69
C ALA A 347 -1.39 -1.56 21.55
N ARG A 348 -0.50 -0.96 22.35
CA ARG A 348 0.42 -1.70 23.20
C ARG A 348 -0.30 -2.42 24.32
N ARG A 349 -1.26 -1.76 24.99
CA ARG A 349 -2.05 -2.39 26.07
C ARG A 349 -2.91 -3.53 25.53
N LEU A 350 -3.56 -3.34 24.39
CA LEU A 350 -4.37 -4.38 23.77
C LEU A 350 -3.53 -5.61 23.41
N LEU A 351 -2.29 -5.42 22.93
CA LEU A 351 -1.35 -6.51 22.69
C LEU A 351 -1.02 -7.26 23.98
N HIS A 352 -0.64 -6.55 25.05
CA HIS A 352 -0.18 -7.16 26.28
C HIS A 352 -1.32 -7.70 27.16
N GLU A 353 -2.48 -7.06 27.18
CA GLU A 353 -3.58 -7.42 28.07
C GLU A 353 -4.59 -8.36 27.40
N ALA A 354 -4.87 -8.17 26.10
CA ALA A 354 -5.85 -8.96 25.34
C ALA A 354 -5.26 -9.91 24.27
N GLY A 355 -3.97 -9.79 23.97
CA GLY A 355 -3.33 -10.62 22.95
C GLY A 355 -3.83 -10.30 21.54
N VAL A 356 -4.14 -9.03 21.22
CA VAL A 356 -4.52 -8.58 19.90
C VAL A 356 -3.52 -7.51 19.43
N CYS A 357 -2.89 -7.73 18.27
CA CYS A 357 -1.91 -6.82 17.69
C CYS A 357 -2.55 -6.03 16.53
N LEU A 358 -2.55 -4.69 16.63
CA LEU A 358 -3.00 -3.76 15.61
C LEU A 358 -2.00 -2.59 15.46
N VAL A 359 -2.23 -1.65 14.54
CA VAL A 359 -1.27 -0.60 14.22
C VAL A 359 -1.80 0.77 14.64
N PRO A 360 -1.06 1.54 15.45
CA PRO A 360 -1.45 2.90 15.79
C PRO A 360 -1.30 3.85 14.61
N GLY A 361 -2.12 4.89 14.57
CA GLY A 361 -2.17 5.85 13.47
C GLY A 361 -0.88 6.61 13.22
N LYS A 362 -0.03 6.78 14.23
CA LYS A 362 1.24 7.50 14.10
C LYS A 362 2.22 6.92 13.08
N ASP A 363 2.07 5.65 12.69
CA ASP A 363 2.84 5.07 11.59
C ASP A 363 2.51 5.73 10.25
N PHE A 364 1.26 6.18 10.08
CA PHE A 364 0.73 6.61 8.79
C PHE A 364 0.75 8.11 8.59
N GLY A 365 0.90 8.92 9.63
CA GLY A 365 0.87 10.36 9.52
C GLY A 365 1.04 11.09 10.84
N ARG A 366 0.66 12.37 10.82
CA ARG A 366 0.74 13.27 11.96
C ARG A 366 -0.64 13.81 12.37
N PHE A 367 -1.56 13.94 11.40
CA PHE A 367 -2.89 14.48 11.63
C PHE A 367 -3.73 13.52 12.45
N ASP A 368 -4.14 13.96 13.63
CA ASP A 368 -4.94 13.17 14.59
C ASP A 368 -4.42 11.73 14.81
N ALA A 369 -3.12 11.52 14.63
CA ALA A 369 -2.51 10.18 14.55
C ALA A 369 -2.76 9.34 15.80
N GLU A 370 -2.83 9.95 16.98
CA GLU A 370 -3.13 9.25 18.23
C GLU A 370 -4.63 8.96 18.44
N ARG A 371 -5.47 9.47 17.55
CA ARG A 371 -6.92 9.23 17.55
C ARG A 371 -7.30 7.93 16.83
N TYR A 372 -6.46 7.48 15.91
CA TYR A 372 -6.81 6.36 15.01
C TYR A 372 -5.93 5.15 15.19
N VAL A 373 -6.52 3.99 14.85
CA VAL A 373 -5.80 2.71 14.71
C VAL A 373 -6.14 2.06 13.39
N ARG A 374 -5.19 1.37 12.77
CA ARG A 374 -5.44 0.54 11.59
C ARG A 374 -5.61 -0.92 12.02
N LEU A 375 -6.72 -1.52 11.61
CA LEU A 375 -6.99 -2.96 11.71
C LEU A 375 -6.94 -3.56 10.31
N SER A 376 -6.22 -4.67 10.16
CA SER A 376 -6.22 -5.49 8.94
C SER A 376 -7.20 -6.65 9.09
N TYR A 377 -8.04 -6.88 8.07
CA TYR A 377 -8.88 -8.08 7.99
C TYR A 377 -8.31 -9.14 7.03
N ALA A 378 -7.01 -9.05 6.74
CA ALA A 378 -6.27 -10.07 5.99
C ALA A 378 -5.87 -11.23 6.93
N THR A 379 -6.87 -11.89 7.50
CA THR A 379 -6.77 -13.08 8.34
C THR A 379 -8.07 -13.88 8.28
N SER A 380 -8.10 -15.11 8.79
CA SER A 380 -9.31 -15.95 8.72
C SER A 380 -10.49 -15.35 9.51
N MET A 381 -11.72 -15.75 9.14
CA MET A 381 -12.94 -15.29 9.82
C MET A 381 -12.93 -15.66 11.31
N GLU A 382 -12.44 -16.85 11.65
CA GLU A 382 -12.35 -17.35 13.02
C GLU A 382 -11.41 -16.46 13.86
N LYS A 383 -10.26 -16.04 13.29
CA LYS A 383 -9.33 -15.12 13.94
C LYS A 383 -9.94 -13.72 14.11
N LEU A 384 -10.73 -13.25 13.14
CA LEU A 384 -11.45 -11.97 13.27
C LEU A 384 -12.48 -12.03 14.40
N GLN A 385 -13.27 -13.11 14.48
CA GLN A 385 -14.23 -13.33 15.54
C GLN A 385 -13.56 -13.39 16.92
N GLU A 386 -12.44 -14.09 17.01
CA GLU A 386 -11.66 -14.18 18.26
C GLU A 386 -11.06 -12.81 18.65
N ALA A 387 -10.56 -12.03 17.67
CA ALA A 387 -10.07 -10.68 17.95
C ALA A 387 -11.19 -9.79 18.52
N ILE A 388 -12.38 -9.79 17.90
CA ILE A 388 -13.54 -9.02 18.37
C ILE A 388 -13.95 -9.45 19.79
N ARG A 389 -14.01 -10.76 20.07
CA ARG A 389 -14.31 -11.27 21.41
C ARG A 389 -13.29 -10.78 22.45
N ARG A 390 -11.98 -10.83 22.13
CA ARG A 390 -10.92 -10.38 23.04
C ARG A 390 -10.98 -8.87 23.26
N ILE A 391 -11.19 -8.09 22.22
CA ILE A 391 -11.33 -6.63 22.31
C ILE A 391 -12.55 -6.30 23.17
N GLY A 392 -13.68 -6.97 22.95
CA GLY A 392 -14.90 -6.78 23.74
C GLY A 392 -14.67 -7.05 25.23
N ALA A 393 -14.09 -8.19 25.58
CA ALA A 393 -13.75 -8.52 26.96
C ALA A 393 -12.80 -7.48 27.60
N TYR A 394 -11.80 -7.00 26.84
CA TYR A 394 -10.85 -5.97 27.28
C TYR A 394 -11.53 -4.62 27.57
N LEU A 395 -12.53 -4.25 26.76
CA LEU A 395 -13.30 -3.01 26.93
C LEU A 395 -14.49 -3.15 27.90
N GLY A 396 -14.75 -4.38 28.44
CA GLY A 396 -15.90 -4.64 29.30
C GLY A 396 -17.24 -4.63 28.57
N ARG A 397 -17.25 -5.09 27.33
CA ARG A 397 -18.41 -5.07 26.43
C ARG A 397 -18.72 -6.45 25.86
#